data_d54fcaf995eaed5238c140cd8575a2f9
#
_entry.id   d54fcaf995eaed5238c140cd8575a2f9
#
_cell.length_a   1.000
_cell.length_b   1.000
_cell.length_c   1.000
_cell.angle_alpha   90.00
_cell.angle_beta   90.00
_cell.angle_gamma   90.00
#
_symmetry.space_group_name_H-M   'P 1'
#
loop_
_entity.id
_entity.type
_entity.pdbx_description
1 polymer ?
#
loop_
_entity_poly.entity_id
_entity_poly.type
_entity_poly.pdbx_seq_one_letter_code
_entity_poly.pdbx_strand_id
1 'polypeptide(L)'
;MCYETKRLKSSIRLALMTAITALPMTAFAAADEPEVYDLEEVEVVGEHMAAASGESEQPSVYAGGQIARTSHLGVLGERDFMDVPFNVTTFNKDMMENKQATSVVDIITNDASVSDQTLSGASQAWYIRGFKSQQQDVQFNGLYGVAPRFYAGVEGLERVELLKGPGALLGGMAPNGSVGGVINFIPKRAEGNKTSVTLAYGNKHQFSQHIDTSFRSEDGKYGVRVNLYNNRGETAAKDERMQTSTQTLAFDYRGTRDRLSLDLGLIYNEIKDPQYRITFNNNFIDKAGGMPRVDINSKFGSPGTFRRISEKYGVFRTEHDFNKNWMGYAAFGMRSTSMDYLYNEFRMNNASGAASRRYRYNNQVNKANSLELGVKGTVMTGTLKHELTLAANRMHYTRYMYNRMLGRYTSAGTIYAPVWGTPTGDLRWRVPKNDETTLSSVALTDVMTTADERWIFIVGGRLQSIDVTNYRDGSDNTRYSHMKRNLLSPAFAIVHKLNKTASLYANYIQGLSQDEAPSSAANGGTLLPPYKAKQYEVGAKFDFGKMAATVSAFTLTSPGVITNAANVAVVDGEVRNRGLEVNFFGEPKKGTRLTGGMTWLDAKYQKTQNGTYDGTERKARRTLRRCWA
;
A
#
# COMPACT_ATOMS: atom_id res chain seq x y z
N MET A 1 36.67 -18.32 4.91
CA MET A 1 35.34 -18.89 5.19
C MET A 1 34.22 -18.10 4.52
N CYS A 2 34.36 -17.66 3.29
CA CYS A 2 33.36 -16.83 2.57
C CYS A 2 33.08 -17.28 1.13
N TYR A 3 33.47 -18.51 0.76
CA TYR A 3 33.33 -19.04 -0.60
C TYR A 3 32.20 -20.07 -0.77
N GLU A 4 31.68 -20.65 0.30
CA GLU A 4 30.62 -21.68 0.20
C GLU A 4 29.20 -21.13 0.07
N THR A 5 28.92 -19.93 0.55
CA THR A 5 27.55 -19.37 0.50
C THR A 5 27.12 -18.89 -0.90
N LYS A 6 28.06 -18.61 -1.80
CA LYS A 6 27.71 -18.24 -3.19
C LYS A 6 27.33 -19.43 -4.05
N ARG A 7 27.92 -20.60 -3.83
CA ARG A 7 27.57 -21.83 -4.58
C ARG A 7 26.22 -22.40 -4.18
N LEU A 8 25.85 -22.31 -2.90
CA LEU A 8 24.52 -22.78 -2.42
C LEU A 8 23.38 -21.94 -3.00
N LYS A 9 23.55 -20.60 -3.10
CA LYS A 9 22.54 -19.70 -3.72
C LYS A 9 22.36 -19.94 -5.22
N SER A 10 23.40 -20.30 -5.92
CA SER A 10 23.37 -20.65 -7.35
C SER A 10 22.74 -22.02 -7.60
N SER A 11 23.00 -22.99 -6.74
CA SER A 11 22.47 -24.36 -6.87
C SER A 11 20.99 -24.46 -6.57
N ILE A 12 20.47 -23.71 -5.60
CA ILE A 12 19.02 -23.64 -5.31
C ILE A 12 18.27 -22.92 -6.43
N ARG A 13 18.86 -21.90 -7.05
CA ARG A 13 18.26 -21.22 -8.22
C ARG A 13 18.23 -22.12 -9.45
N LEU A 14 19.23 -22.94 -9.64
CA LEU A 14 19.31 -23.87 -10.78
C LEU A 14 18.40 -25.10 -10.56
N ALA A 15 18.29 -25.62 -9.33
CA ALA A 15 17.41 -26.74 -9.00
C ALA A 15 15.91 -26.38 -9.11
N LEU A 16 15.50 -25.15 -8.76
CA LEU A 16 14.14 -24.70 -9.00
C LEU A 16 13.84 -24.47 -10.49
N MET A 17 14.82 -24.02 -11.30
CA MET A 17 14.63 -23.88 -12.74
C MET A 17 14.59 -25.24 -13.46
N THR A 18 15.36 -26.23 -13.04
CA THR A 18 15.37 -27.57 -13.66
C THR A 18 14.18 -28.44 -13.25
N ALA A 19 13.57 -28.23 -12.08
CA ALA A 19 12.35 -28.95 -11.69
C ALA A 19 11.11 -28.53 -12.52
N ILE A 20 11.11 -27.34 -13.12
CA ILE A 20 10.00 -26.83 -13.94
C ILE A 20 10.10 -27.32 -15.40
N THR A 21 11.28 -27.74 -15.87
CA THR A 21 11.46 -28.26 -17.26
C THR A 21 11.21 -29.76 -17.40
N ALA A 22 10.91 -30.50 -16.31
CA ALA A 22 10.71 -31.95 -16.32
C ALA A 22 9.24 -32.39 -16.16
N LEU A 23 8.28 -31.52 -16.43
CA LEU A 23 6.88 -31.95 -16.53
C LEU A 23 6.63 -32.51 -17.95
N PRO A 24 6.13 -33.74 -18.10
CA PRO A 24 5.87 -34.32 -19.40
C PRO A 24 4.73 -33.58 -20.09
N MET A 25 5.02 -33.02 -21.26
CA MET A 25 4.02 -32.56 -22.21
C MET A 25 3.31 -33.77 -22.83
N THR A 26 2.35 -34.35 -22.13
CA THR A 26 1.44 -35.33 -22.73
C THR A 26 0.00 -34.96 -22.42
N ALA A 27 -0.77 -34.91 -23.50
CA ALA A 27 -2.23 -34.78 -23.60
C ALA A 27 -2.79 -33.37 -23.86
N PHE A 28 -2.65 -32.88 -25.08
CA PHE A 28 -3.76 -32.19 -25.72
C PHE A 28 -4.61 -33.22 -26.47
N ALA A 29 -5.60 -33.78 -25.80
CA ALA A 29 -6.72 -34.43 -26.45
C ALA A 29 -7.80 -33.38 -26.66
N ALA A 30 -8.31 -33.27 -27.86
CA ALA A 30 -9.46 -32.44 -28.20
C ALA A 30 -10.63 -32.87 -27.31
N ALA A 31 -11.15 -31.97 -26.51
CA ALA A 31 -12.40 -32.13 -25.81
C ALA A 31 -13.47 -31.36 -26.59
N ASP A 32 -14.59 -32.03 -26.85
CA ASP A 32 -15.80 -31.46 -27.42
C ASP A 32 -16.21 -30.20 -26.61
N GLU A 33 -16.77 -29.21 -27.31
CA GLU A 33 -17.31 -27.99 -26.68
C GLU A 33 -18.38 -28.37 -25.66
N PRO A 34 -18.25 -27.95 -24.38
CA PRO A 34 -19.30 -28.24 -23.41
C PRO A 34 -20.53 -27.38 -23.72
N GLU A 35 -21.69 -28.01 -23.81
CA GLU A 35 -22.98 -27.31 -23.80
C GLU A 35 -23.07 -26.45 -22.52
N VAL A 36 -23.17 -25.14 -22.71
CA VAL A 36 -23.34 -24.20 -21.61
C VAL A 36 -24.80 -24.26 -21.16
N TYR A 37 -25.07 -24.98 -20.08
CA TYR A 37 -26.35 -24.86 -19.37
C TYR A 37 -26.28 -23.64 -18.47
N ASP A 38 -27.12 -22.66 -18.75
CA ASP A 38 -27.35 -21.49 -17.90
C ASP A 38 -28.19 -21.97 -16.68
N LEU A 39 -27.50 -22.35 -15.61
CA LEU A 39 -28.14 -22.67 -14.34
C LEU A 39 -28.48 -21.36 -13.63
N GLU A 40 -29.73 -21.23 -13.18
CA GLU A 40 -30.14 -20.14 -12.28
C GLU A 40 -29.19 -20.10 -11.08
N GLU A 41 -28.74 -18.88 -10.73
CA GLU A 41 -27.80 -18.63 -9.64
C GLU A 41 -28.43 -19.10 -8.32
N VAL A 42 -27.98 -20.24 -7.82
CA VAL A 42 -28.36 -20.75 -6.49
C VAL A 42 -27.52 -20.01 -5.46
N GLU A 43 -28.11 -18.99 -4.86
CA GLU A 43 -27.52 -18.31 -3.71
C GLU A 43 -27.53 -19.24 -2.50
N VAL A 44 -26.44 -19.96 -2.26
CA VAL A 44 -26.23 -20.74 -1.04
C VAL A 44 -25.84 -19.78 0.07
N VAL A 45 -26.81 -19.27 0.80
CA VAL A 45 -26.56 -18.51 2.03
C VAL A 45 -26.07 -19.51 3.11
N GLY A 46 -24.77 -19.69 3.16
CA GLY A 46 -24.14 -20.43 4.28
C GLY A 46 -24.23 -19.60 5.55
N GLU A 47 -24.77 -20.15 6.64
CA GLU A 47 -24.79 -19.54 7.99
C GLU A 47 -23.38 -19.51 8.64
N HIS A 48 -22.35 -19.07 7.91
CA HIS A 48 -21.03 -18.90 8.47
C HIS A 48 -20.77 -17.43 8.83
N MET A 49 -20.13 -17.20 9.97
CA MET A 49 -19.61 -15.86 10.28
C MET A 49 -18.65 -15.41 9.17
N ALA A 50 -18.78 -14.16 8.72
CA ALA A 50 -17.84 -13.62 7.75
C ALA A 50 -16.42 -13.77 8.29
N ALA A 51 -15.54 -14.40 7.51
CA ALA A 51 -14.16 -14.65 7.90
C ALA A 51 -13.46 -13.34 8.26
N ALA A 52 -12.60 -13.37 9.26
CA ALA A 52 -11.85 -12.17 9.68
C ALA A 52 -10.94 -11.65 8.56
N SER A 53 -10.51 -12.51 7.65
CA SER A 53 -9.64 -12.21 6.51
C SER A 53 -10.38 -12.04 5.18
N GLY A 54 -11.66 -12.34 5.10
CA GLY A 54 -12.36 -12.42 3.81
C GLY A 54 -11.88 -13.58 2.92
N GLU A 55 -11.16 -14.56 3.48
CA GLU A 55 -10.53 -15.64 2.72
C GLU A 55 -11.45 -16.85 2.46
N SER A 56 -12.60 -16.92 3.15
CA SER A 56 -13.49 -18.07 3.06
C SER A 56 -14.35 -18.12 1.80
N GLU A 57 -14.60 -16.98 1.18
CA GLU A 57 -15.39 -16.86 -0.05
C GLU A 57 -14.67 -15.96 -1.05
N GLN A 58 -14.86 -16.25 -2.35
CA GLN A 58 -14.44 -15.29 -3.36
C GLN A 58 -15.24 -14.00 -3.16
N PRO A 59 -14.58 -12.83 -3.15
CA PRO A 59 -15.30 -11.58 -3.03
C PRO A 59 -16.30 -11.49 -4.18
N SER A 60 -17.54 -11.20 -3.87
CA SER A 60 -18.53 -10.95 -4.90
C SER A 60 -18.04 -9.80 -5.77
N VAL A 61 -17.94 -10.06 -7.07
CA VAL A 61 -17.40 -9.11 -8.04
C VAL A 61 -18.55 -8.26 -8.57
N TYR A 62 -18.34 -6.96 -8.68
CA TYR A 62 -19.34 -6.09 -9.28
C TYR A 62 -19.37 -6.27 -10.81
N ALA A 63 -20.50 -5.96 -11.45
CA ALA A 63 -20.69 -6.07 -12.90
C ALA A 63 -19.46 -5.52 -13.67
N GLY A 64 -18.92 -6.33 -14.59
CA GLY A 64 -17.71 -6.03 -15.35
C GLY A 64 -16.38 -6.52 -14.74
N GLY A 65 -16.38 -7.09 -13.53
CA GLY A 65 -15.23 -7.80 -12.97
C GLY A 65 -14.10 -6.94 -12.40
N GLN A 66 -14.11 -5.63 -12.63
CA GLN A 66 -12.97 -4.77 -12.30
C GLN A 66 -12.90 -4.34 -10.83
N ILE A 67 -14.07 -4.20 -10.20
CA ILE A 67 -14.20 -3.77 -8.80
C ILE A 67 -14.91 -4.87 -8.03
N ALA A 68 -14.37 -5.21 -6.85
CA ALA A 68 -15.06 -6.11 -5.93
C ALA A 68 -16.14 -5.36 -5.16
N ARG A 69 -17.26 -6.06 -4.90
CA ARG A 69 -18.39 -5.53 -4.15
C ARG A 69 -18.07 -5.39 -2.65
N THR A 70 -17.24 -6.29 -2.13
CA THR A 70 -16.89 -6.34 -0.73
C THR A 70 -15.47 -5.84 -0.48
N SER A 71 -15.20 -5.40 0.75
CA SER A 71 -13.88 -4.94 1.20
C SER A 71 -13.60 -5.43 2.61
N HIS A 72 -12.34 -5.81 2.88
CA HIS A 72 -11.88 -6.17 4.21
C HIS A 72 -11.47 -4.91 4.99
N LEU A 73 -12.20 -4.58 6.04
CA LEU A 73 -12.05 -3.36 6.82
C LEU A 73 -11.44 -3.62 8.21
N GLY A 74 -10.38 -4.43 8.28
CA GLY A 74 -9.67 -4.75 9.53
C GLY A 74 -10.64 -5.33 10.58
N VAL A 75 -10.73 -4.69 11.75
CA VAL A 75 -11.60 -5.17 12.86
C VAL A 75 -13.09 -5.24 12.51
N LEU A 76 -13.55 -4.52 11.48
CA LEU A 76 -14.93 -4.61 11.01
C LEU A 76 -15.18 -5.85 10.12
N GLY A 77 -14.13 -6.51 9.65
CA GLY A 77 -14.21 -7.68 8.75
C GLY A 77 -14.58 -7.33 7.32
N GLU A 78 -15.05 -8.33 6.59
CA GLU A 78 -15.55 -8.17 5.22
C GLU A 78 -16.92 -7.52 5.22
N ARG A 79 -17.11 -6.51 4.35
CA ARG A 79 -18.36 -5.74 4.27
C ARG A 79 -18.70 -5.41 2.83
N ASP A 80 -20.00 -5.52 2.49
CA ASP A 80 -20.55 -4.99 1.25
C ASP A 80 -20.37 -3.47 1.17
N PHE A 81 -20.10 -2.94 -0.03
CA PHE A 81 -19.84 -1.51 -0.19
C PHE A 81 -21.04 -0.65 0.24
N MET A 82 -22.29 -1.14 0.11
CA MET A 82 -23.50 -0.42 0.52
C MET A 82 -23.65 -0.32 2.04
N ASP A 83 -23.00 -1.23 2.80
CA ASP A 83 -23.06 -1.32 4.26
C ASP A 83 -21.87 -0.65 4.96
N VAL A 84 -20.92 -0.13 4.18
CA VAL A 84 -19.69 0.50 4.68
C VAL A 84 -19.89 2.00 4.82
N PRO A 85 -19.70 2.60 6.01
CA PRO A 85 -19.81 4.05 6.20
C PRO A 85 -18.53 4.80 5.81
N PHE A 86 -17.83 4.35 4.78
CA PHE A 86 -16.59 4.92 4.28
C PHE A 86 -16.58 4.91 2.74
N ASN A 87 -15.82 5.83 2.15
CA ASN A 87 -15.51 5.74 0.71
C ASN A 87 -14.38 4.73 0.52
N VAL A 88 -14.71 3.59 -0.09
CA VAL A 88 -13.79 2.47 -0.36
C VAL A 88 -13.87 2.11 -1.83
N THR A 89 -12.72 1.79 -2.42
CA THR A 89 -12.63 1.22 -3.77
C THR A 89 -11.76 -0.04 -3.70
N THR A 90 -12.29 -1.18 -4.12
CA THR A 90 -11.58 -2.46 -4.12
C THR A 90 -11.34 -2.91 -5.55
N PHE A 91 -10.12 -2.67 -6.04
CA PHE A 91 -9.67 -3.06 -7.37
C PHE A 91 -9.39 -4.56 -7.42
N ASN A 92 -10.05 -5.28 -8.32
CA ASN A 92 -9.92 -6.72 -8.48
C ASN A 92 -8.79 -7.10 -9.47
N LYS A 93 -8.38 -8.38 -9.49
CA LYS A 93 -7.36 -8.93 -10.40
C LYS A 93 -7.64 -8.62 -11.87
N ASP A 94 -8.91 -8.70 -12.29
CA ASP A 94 -9.29 -8.44 -13.68
C ASP A 94 -8.92 -7.01 -14.12
N MET A 95 -9.03 -6.03 -13.22
CA MET A 95 -8.56 -4.68 -13.53
C MET A 95 -7.05 -4.61 -13.65
N MET A 96 -6.32 -5.32 -12.77
CA MET A 96 -4.85 -5.37 -12.83
C MET A 96 -4.36 -5.99 -14.15
N GLU A 97 -4.99 -7.08 -14.57
CA GLU A 97 -4.69 -7.77 -15.83
C GLU A 97 -5.07 -6.94 -17.06
N ASN A 98 -6.29 -6.38 -17.09
CA ASN A 98 -6.78 -5.55 -18.21
C ASN A 98 -5.93 -4.27 -18.39
N LYS A 99 -5.42 -3.70 -17.29
CA LYS A 99 -4.51 -2.55 -17.31
C LYS A 99 -3.06 -2.94 -17.60
N GLN A 100 -2.74 -4.23 -17.66
CA GLN A 100 -1.36 -4.74 -17.71
C GLN A 100 -0.49 -4.07 -16.64
N ALA A 101 -1.05 -3.92 -15.43
CA ALA A 101 -0.40 -3.25 -14.33
C ALA A 101 0.86 -4.01 -13.90
N THR A 102 1.95 -3.29 -13.72
CA THR A 102 3.23 -3.84 -13.25
C THR A 102 3.48 -3.52 -11.78
N SER A 103 2.69 -2.60 -11.24
CA SER A 103 2.82 -2.16 -9.86
C SER A 103 1.48 -1.73 -9.29
N VAL A 104 1.40 -1.69 -7.96
CA VAL A 104 0.19 -1.24 -7.25
C VAL A 104 -0.14 0.22 -7.57
N VAL A 105 0.85 1.08 -7.83
CA VAL A 105 0.63 2.48 -8.20
C VAL A 105 -0.19 2.60 -9.49
N ASP A 106 0.04 1.70 -10.47
CA ASP A 106 -0.70 1.68 -11.74
C ASP A 106 -2.21 1.44 -11.52
N ILE A 107 -2.57 0.79 -10.41
CA ILE A 107 -3.96 0.47 -10.06
C ILE A 107 -4.58 1.57 -9.20
N ILE A 108 -3.97 1.92 -8.08
CA ILE A 108 -4.58 2.88 -7.13
C ILE A 108 -4.74 4.28 -7.72
N THR A 109 -3.93 4.65 -8.71
CA THR A 109 -4.03 5.96 -9.39
C THR A 109 -5.23 6.08 -10.33
N ASN A 110 -5.98 5.00 -10.55
CA ASN A 110 -7.29 5.06 -11.21
C ASN A 110 -8.36 5.67 -10.31
N ASP A 111 -8.12 5.80 -9.02
CA ASP A 111 -8.95 6.61 -8.13
C ASP A 111 -8.52 8.09 -8.19
N ALA A 112 -9.49 8.99 -8.42
CA ALA A 112 -9.23 10.42 -8.58
C ALA A 112 -8.70 11.10 -7.30
N SER A 113 -8.89 10.50 -6.12
CA SER A 113 -8.35 11.00 -4.84
C SER A 113 -6.87 10.66 -4.64
N VAL A 114 -6.31 9.76 -5.46
CA VAL A 114 -4.92 9.28 -5.36
C VAL A 114 -4.04 9.94 -6.42
N SER A 115 -2.87 10.40 -6.05
CA SER A 115 -1.85 10.88 -7.00
C SER A 115 -0.51 10.24 -6.76
N ASP A 116 0.13 9.78 -7.84
CA ASP A 116 1.47 9.22 -7.79
C ASP A 116 2.50 10.27 -7.36
N GLN A 117 3.39 9.86 -6.47
CA GLN A 117 4.55 10.59 -6.00
C GLN A 117 5.79 9.72 -5.98
N THR A 118 5.75 8.62 -6.71
CA THR A 118 6.88 7.71 -6.83
C THR A 118 8.06 8.45 -7.43
N LEU A 119 9.17 8.42 -6.72
CA LEU A 119 10.44 8.92 -7.22
C LEU A 119 11.15 7.77 -7.94
N SER A 120 11.52 7.99 -9.19
CA SER A 120 12.30 6.99 -9.95
C SER A 120 13.47 6.49 -9.12
N GLY A 121 13.63 5.18 -9.09
CA GLY A 121 14.69 4.53 -8.35
C GLY A 121 14.57 4.52 -6.82
N ALA A 122 13.50 5.08 -6.21
CA ALA A 122 13.28 5.03 -4.76
C ALA A 122 12.18 4.03 -4.39
N SER A 123 11.35 4.35 -3.41
CA SER A 123 10.17 3.59 -3.05
C SER A 123 8.91 4.15 -3.72
N GLN A 124 7.92 3.31 -3.92
CA GLN A 124 6.60 3.75 -4.34
C GLN A 124 5.98 4.64 -3.25
N ALA A 125 5.40 5.75 -3.67
CA ALA A 125 4.74 6.71 -2.80
C ALA A 125 3.58 7.40 -3.54
N TRP A 126 2.58 7.82 -2.81
CA TRP A 126 1.40 8.49 -3.35
C TRP A 126 0.81 9.46 -2.34
N TYR A 127 -0.12 10.27 -2.80
CA TYR A 127 -0.98 11.06 -1.93
C TYR A 127 -2.41 10.55 -2.04
N ILE A 128 -3.10 10.42 -0.91
CA ILE A 128 -4.53 10.13 -0.84
C ILE A 128 -5.18 11.32 -0.14
N ARG A 129 -6.22 11.91 -0.74
CA ARG A 129 -6.87 13.13 -0.21
C ARG A 129 -5.89 14.25 0.14
N GLY A 130 -4.75 14.32 -0.60
CA GLY A 130 -3.69 15.32 -0.38
C GLY A 130 -2.73 15.01 0.77
N PHE A 131 -2.84 13.89 1.48
CA PHE A 131 -1.88 13.44 2.48
C PHE A 131 -0.97 12.35 1.92
N LYS A 132 0.31 12.44 2.26
CA LYS A 132 1.32 11.49 1.78
C LYS A 132 1.14 10.12 2.43
N SER A 133 1.29 9.09 1.63
CA SER A 133 1.40 7.70 2.04
C SER A 133 2.54 7.03 1.27
N GLN A 134 3.10 5.97 1.80
CA GLN A 134 4.24 5.27 1.21
C GLN A 134 3.99 3.76 1.24
N GLN A 135 4.74 3.03 0.42
CA GLN A 135 4.63 1.58 0.31
C GLN A 135 4.72 0.85 1.68
N GLN A 136 5.49 1.38 2.64
CA GLN A 136 5.57 0.77 3.98
C GLN A 136 4.31 0.95 4.85
N ASP A 137 3.39 1.86 4.46
CA ASP A 137 2.10 2.08 5.14
C ASP A 137 0.98 1.15 4.60
N VAL A 138 1.34 0.21 3.74
CA VAL A 138 0.42 -0.76 3.16
C VAL A 138 0.27 -1.97 4.09
N GLN A 139 -0.95 -2.48 4.19
CA GLN A 139 -1.25 -3.74 4.84
C GLN A 139 -1.12 -4.90 3.82
N PHE A 140 -0.79 -6.08 4.31
CA PHE A 140 -0.91 -7.33 3.58
C PHE A 140 -1.83 -8.25 4.39
N ASN A 141 -2.97 -8.56 3.81
CA ASN A 141 -4.02 -9.34 4.47
C ASN A 141 -4.37 -8.81 5.88
N GLY A 142 -4.54 -7.48 6.00
CA GLY A 142 -4.85 -6.76 7.23
C GLY A 142 -3.66 -6.41 8.12
N LEU A 143 -2.47 -6.99 7.92
CA LEU A 143 -1.30 -6.77 8.77
C LEU A 143 -0.38 -5.66 8.24
N TYR A 144 -0.09 -4.66 9.05
CA TYR A 144 0.98 -3.71 8.80
C TYR A 144 2.38 -4.34 8.96
N GLY A 145 3.38 -3.77 8.29
CA GLY A 145 4.77 -4.17 8.41
C GLY A 145 5.17 -5.36 7.54
N VAL A 146 4.24 -6.08 6.94
CA VAL A 146 4.49 -7.31 6.18
C VAL A 146 4.51 -7.09 4.67
N ALA A 147 3.67 -6.19 4.14
CA ALA A 147 3.70 -5.85 2.71
C ALA A 147 5.10 -5.46 2.24
N PRO A 148 5.49 -5.74 0.98
CA PRO A 148 6.77 -5.30 0.41
C PRO A 148 7.01 -3.82 0.64
N ARG A 149 8.26 -3.44 1.03
CA ARG A 149 8.55 -2.08 1.51
C ARG A 149 8.78 -1.06 0.41
N PHE A 150 9.46 -1.45 -0.67
CA PHE A 150 9.91 -0.51 -1.69
C PHE A 150 9.20 -0.66 -3.02
N TYR A 151 8.91 -1.88 -3.40
CA TYR A 151 8.24 -2.22 -4.65
C TYR A 151 7.26 -3.37 -4.42
N ALA A 152 6.04 -3.20 -4.86
CA ALA A 152 5.04 -4.26 -4.91
C ALA A 152 4.51 -4.38 -6.34
N GLY A 153 4.69 -5.58 -6.91
CA GLY A 153 3.98 -6.02 -8.10
C GLY A 153 2.56 -6.46 -7.75
N VAL A 154 1.77 -6.72 -8.75
CA VAL A 154 0.35 -7.10 -8.59
C VAL A 154 0.09 -8.57 -8.89
N GLU A 155 1.07 -9.31 -9.37
CA GLU A 155 0.91 -10.65 -9.97
C GLU A 155 0.35 -11.69 -8.99
N GLY A 156 0.71 -11.58 -7.71
CA GLY A 156 0.22 -12.45 -6.62
C GLY A 156 -1.02 -11.92 -5.89
N LEU A 157 -1.61 -10.81 -6.35
CA LEU A 157 -2.72 -10.17 -5.65
C LEU A 157 -4.07 -10.50 -6.31
N GLU A 158 -5.05 -10.85 -5.50
CA GLU A 158 -6.45 -11.01 -5.90
C GLU A 158 -7.14 -9.64 -6.00
N ARG A 159 -6.86 -8.78 -5.01
CA ARG A 159 -7.41 -7.42 -4.99
C ARG A 159 -6.52 -6.45 -4.23
N VAL A 160 -6.70 -5.19 -4.54
CA VAL A 160 -6.10 -4.04 -3.84
C VAL A 160 -7.24 -3.19 -3.30
N GLU A 161 -7.33 -3.10 -1.99
CA GLU A 161 -8.36 -2.34 -1.30
C GLU A 161 -7.82 -0.96 -0.94
N LEU A 162 -8.56 0.08 -1.30
CA LEU A 162 -8.25 1.48 -1.01
C LEU A 162 -9.37 2.07 -0.15
N LEU A 163 -9.13 2.19 1.15
CA LEU A 163 -9.98 2.96 2.06
C LEU A 163 -9.49 4.42 2.05
N LYS A 164 -10.37 5.37 1.85
CA LYS A 164 -10.07 6.81 1.88
C LYS A 164 -10.30 7.40 3.25
N GLY A 165 -9.29 8.13 3.74
CA GLY A 165 -9.29 8.69 5.10
C GLY A 165 -8.57 7.84 6.12
N PRO A 166 -8.50 8.31 7.38
CA PRO A 166 -7.75 7.66 8.46
C PRO A 166 -8.28 6.27 8.81
N GLY A 167 -7.38 5.34 9.13
CA GLY A 167 -7.73 3.95 9.48
C GLY A 167 -7.30 3.51 10.88
N ALA A 168 -7.10 4.44 11.83
CA ALA A 168 -6.53 4.08 13.14
C ALA A 168 -7.41 3.10 13.94
N LEU A 169 -8.74 3.16 13.84
CA LEU A 169 -9.62 2.15 14.45
C LEU A 169 -9.43 0.78 13.78
N LEU A 170 -9.37 0.74 12.44
CA LEU A 170 -9.45 -0.49 11.65
C LEU A 170 -8.23 -1.38 11.80
N GLY A 171 -7.03 -0.82 11.62
CA GLY A 171 -5.76 -1.56 11.66
C GLY A 171 -4.69 -0.99 12.60
N GLY A 172 -5.00 0.12 13.31
CA GLY A 172 -4.02 0.87 14.10
C GLY A 172 -3.28 1.94 13.30
N MET A 173 -2.24 2.51 13.89
CA MET A 173 -1.38 3.49 13.24
C MET A 173 -0.56 2.83 12.13
N ALA A 174 -0.56 3.45 10.96
CA ALA A 174 0.35 3.06 9.88
C ALA A 174 1.82 3.29 10.28
N PRO A 175 2.77 2.46 9.83
CA PRO A 175 4.18 2.55 10.26
C PRO A 175 4.85 3.92 10.08
N ASN A 176 4.49 4.67 9.03
CA ASN A 176 4.93 6.06 8.80
C ASN A 176 3.87 7.11 9.17
N GLY A 177 2.78 6.70 9.83
CA GLY A 177 1.73 7.63 10.24
C GLY A 177 0.90 8.21 9.09
N SER A 178 0.67 7.47 8.01
CA SER A 178 -0.25 7.89 6.95
C SER A 178 -1.66 8.09 7.49
N VAL A 179 -2.27 9.24 7.16
CA VAL A 179 -3.63 9.61 7.60
C VAL A 179 -4.60 9.83 6.42
N GLY A 180 -4.09 9.82 5.19
CA GLY A 180 -4.90 10.07 3.99
C GLY A 180 -5.76 8.88 3.55
N GLY A 181 -5.31 7.66 3.83
CA GLY A 181 -5.99 6.42 3.47
C GLY A 181 -5.22 5.18 3.90
N VAL A 182 -5.88 4.04 3.78
CA VAL A 182 -5.29 2.70 4.01
C VAL A 182 -5.35 1.91 2.72
N ILE A 183 -4.25 1.27 2.35
CA ILE A 183 -4.20 0.31 1.26
C ILE A 183 -3.94 -1.06 1.86
N ASN A 184 -4.71 -2.06 1.42
CA ASN A 184 -4.57 -3.43 1.84
C ASN A 184 -4.44 -4.34 0.62
N PHE A 185 -3.45 -5.23 0.63
CA PHE A 185 -3.21 -6.24 -0.39
C PHE A 185 -3.82 -7.55 0.03
N ILE A 186 -4.69 -8.11 -0.79
CA ILE A 186 -5.27 -9.43 -0.59
C ILE A 186 -4.64 -10.39 -1.60
N PRO A 187 -3.99 -11.47 -1.12
CA PRO A 187 -3.33 -12.44 -1.99
C PRO A 187 -4.33 -13.32 -2.73
N LYS A 188 -3.92 -13.80 -3.92
CA LYS A 188 -4.68 -14.78 -4.71
C LYS A 188 -4.78 -16.12 -3.97
N ARG A 189 -5.96 -16.76 -4.02
CA ARG A 189 -6.21 -18.14 -3.56
C ARG A 189 -6.48 -19.07 -4.73
N ALA A 190 -6.35 -20.38 -4.49
CA ALA A 190 -6.69 -21.37 -5.50
C ALA A 190 -8.22 -21.41 -5.73
N GLU A 191 -8.64 -21.22 -6.96
CA GLU A 191 -10.05 -21.25 -7.41
C GLU A 191 -10.43 -22.61 -8.02
N GLY A 192 -9.43 -23.47 -8.23
CA GLY A 192 -9.57 -24.77 -8.90
C GLY A 192 -8.24 -25.18 -9.51
N ASN A 193 -8.28 -26.17 -10.39
CA ASN A 193 -7.11 -26.65 -11.12
C ASN A 193 -6.96 -25.84 -12.40
N LYS A 194 -6.08 -24.83 -12.36
CA LYS A 194 -5.90 -23.88 -13.48
C LYS A 194 -4.44 -23.52 -13.61
N THR A 195 -3.97 -23.44 -14.84
CA THR A 195 -2.65 -22.88 -15.15
C THR A 195 -2.78 -21.89 -16.30
N SER A 196 -2.25 -20.69 -16.11
CA SER A 196 -2.12 -19.69 -17.17
C SER A 196 -0.66 -19.31 -17.36
N VAL A 197 -0.28 -19.10 -18.60
CA VAL A 197 1.04 -18.58 -18.98
C VAL A 197 0.82 -17.32 -19.81
N THR A 198 1.33 -16.19 -19.33
CA THR A 198 1.27 -14.92 -20.03
C THR A 198 2.66 -14.51 -20.48
N LEU A 199 2.82 -14.27 -21.76
CA LEU A 199 4.02 -13.68 -22.34
C LEU A 199 3.66 -12.28 -22.85
N ALA A 200 4.45 -11.28 -22.50
CA ALA A 200 4.22 -9.93 -22.98
C ALA A 200 5.53 -9.30 -23.48
N TYR A 201 5.41 -8.56 -24.57
CA TYR A 201 6.49 -7.76 -25.12
C TYR A 201 6.07 -6.30 -25.18
N GLY A 202 6.84 -5.46 -24.52
CA GLY A 202 6.62 -4.02 -24.47
C GLY A 202 7.63 -3.24 -25.30
N ASN A 203 7.39 -1.93 -25.40
CA ASN A 203 8.33 -1.01 -26.01
C ASN A 203 9.72 -1.09 -25.33
N LYS A 204 10.78 -0.76 -26.08
CA LYS A 204 12.18 -0.77 -25.60
C LYS A 204 12.64 -2.14 -25.09
N HIS A 205 12.27 -3.19 -25.78
CA HIS A 205 12.70 -4.56 -25.49
C HIS A 205 12.32 -5.05 -24.08
N GLN A 206 11.23 -4.57 -23.52
CA GLN A 206 10.67 -5.17 -22.32
C GLN A 206 10.00 -6.49 -22.65
N PHE A 207 10.45 -7.54 -21.98
CA PHE A 207 9.87 -8.88 -22.10
C PHE A 207 9.49 -9.38 -20.71
N SER A 208 8.24 -9.81 -20.55
CA SER A 208 7.76 -10.39 -19.31
C SER A 208 7.15 -11.77 -19.52
N GLN A 209 7.25 -12.58 -18.48
CA GLN A 209 6.70 -13.93 -18.38
C GLN A 209 5.99 -14.03 -17.04
N HIS A 210 4.75 -14.51 -17.04
CA HIS A 210 3.98 -14.79 -15.84
C HIS A 210 3.37 -16.17 -15.95
N ILE A 211 3.63 -17.02 -14.95
CA ILE A 211 3.01 -18.32 -14.75
C ILE A 211 2.16 -18.20 -13.49
N ASP A 212 0.86 -18.42 -13.60
CA ASP A 212 -0.09 -18.48 -12.49
C ASP A 212 -0.73 -19.86 -12.52
N THR A 213 -0.44 -20.68 -11.53
CA THR A 213 -0.95 -22.05 -11.43
C THR A 213 -1.59 -22.28 -10.08
N SER A 214 -2.74 -22.93 -10.09
CA SER A 214 -3.49 -23.25 -8.87
C SER A 214 -4.00 -24.68 -8.91
N PHE A 215 -4.07 -25.27 -7.73
CA PHE A 215 -4.65 -26.57 -7.45
C PHE A 215 -5.61 -26.45 -6.27
N ARG A 216 -6.78 -27.07 -6.39
CA ARG A 216 -7.70 -27.29 -5.27
C ARG A 216 -8.10 -28.74 -5.22
N SER A 217 -8.07 -29.33 -3.99
CA SER A 217 -8.50 -30.71 -3.78
C SER A 217 -9.97 -30.91 -4.18
N GLU A 218 -10.35 -32.13 -4.55
CA GLU A 218 -11.72 -32.47 -4.97
C GLU A 218 -12.76 -32.17 -3.89
N ASP A 219 -12.40 -32.31 -2.61
CA ASP A 219 -13.26 -31.95 -1.48
C ASP A 219 -13.27 -30.43 -1.17
N GLY A 220 -12.59 -29.62 -1.97
CA GLY A 220 -12.50 -28.17 -1.84
C GLY A 220 -11.67 -27.67 -0.66
N LYS A 221 -11.15 -28.56 0.21
CA LYS A 221 -10.53 -28.14 1.47
C LYS A 221 -9.14 -27.58 1.35
N TYR A 222 -8.30 -28.13 0.46
CA TYR A 222 -6.91 -27.70 0.31
C TYR A 222 -6.71 -26.93 -0.99
N GLY A 223 -6.10 -25.77 -0.90
CA GLY A 223 -5.76 -24.95 -2.05
C GLY A 223 -4.28 -24.58 -2.05
N VAL A 224 -3.66 -24.63 -3.22
CA VAL A 224 -2.30 -24.12 -3.45
C VAL A 224 -2.31 -23.28 -4.71
N ARG A 225 -1.72 -22.08 -4.66
CA ARG A 225 -1.51 -21.21 -5.82
C ARG A 225 -0.08 -20.70 -5.86
N VAL A 226 0.52 -20.75 -7.03
CA VAL A 226 1.89 -20.27 -7.28
C VAL A 226 1.86 -19.27 -8.41
N ASN A 227 2.51 -18.12 -8.19
CA ASN A 227 2.74 -17.12 -9.22
C ASN A 227 4.25 -16.93 -9.40
N LEU A 228 4.72 -17.04 -10.64
CA LEU A 228 6.11 -16.82 -11.02
C LEU A 228 6.13 -15.75 -12.11
N TYR A 229 6.66 -14.59 -11.78
CA TYR A 229 6.76 -13.47 -12.70
C TYR A 229 8.20 -13.03 -12.89
N ASN A 230 8.57 -12.76 -14.14
CA ASN A 230 9.85 -12.16 -14.50
C ASN A 230 9.64 -11.13 -15.60
N ASN A 231 10.23 -9.94 -15.42
CA ASN A 231 10.23 -8.86 -16.40
C ASN A 231 11.64 -8.32 -16.54
N ARG A 232 12.07 -8.06 -17.78
CA ARG A 232 13.38 -7.50 -18.08
C ARG A 232 13.31 -6.64 -19.34
N GLY A 233 13.96 -5.47 -19.30
CA GLY A 233 14.06 -4.57 -20.45
C GLY A 233 14.42 -3.15 -20.06
N GLU A 234 14.31 -2.23 -21.01
CA GLU A 234 14.50 -0.81 -20.79
C GLU A 234 13.20 -0.16 -20.32
N THR A 235 13.29 0.83 -19.45
CA THR A 235 12.12 1.61 -18.98
C THR A 235 11.80 2.74 -19.99
N ALA A 236 10.77 3.54 -19.69
CA ALA A 236 10.48 4.74 -20.46
C ALA A 236 11.64 5.77 -20.43
N ALA A 237 12.44 5.77 -19.37
CA ALA A 237 13.60 6.62 -19.25
C ALA A 237 14.75 6.14 -20.14
N LYS A 238 15.52 7.07 -20.71
CA LYS A 238 16.62 6.75 -21.62
C LYS A 238 17.74 5.99 -20.92
N ASP A 239 18.16 4.86 -21.49
CA ASP A 239 19.24 3.97 -21.03
C ASP A 239 19.03 3.39 -19.61
N GLU A 240 17.84 3.54 -19.02
CA GLU A 240 17.49 2.92 -17.75
C GLU A 240 16.96 1.50 -18.01
N ARG A 241 17.56 0.51 -17.36
CA ARG A 241 17.18 -0.90 -17.49
C ARG A 241 16.62 -1.43 -16.20
N MET A 242 15.52 -2.17 -16.28
CA MET A 242 14.87 -2.79 -15.14
C MET A 242 14.82 -4.30 -15.28
N GLN A 243 15.01 -4.99 -14.17
CA GLN A 243 14.69 -6.40 -14.02
C GLN A 243 13.87 -6.59 -12.74
N THR A 244 12.73 -7.27 -12.87
CA THR A 244 11.87 -7.64 -11.74
C THR A 244 11.62 -9.14 -11.78
N SER A 245 11.67 -9.79 -10.62
CA SER A 245 11.24 -11.16 -10.42
C SER A 245 10.40 -11.24 -9.17
N THR A 246 9.17 -11.74 -9.30
CA THR A 246 8.24 -11.97 -8.20
C THR A 246 7.86 -13.44 -8.16
N GLN A 247 7.95 -14.05 -6.97
CA GLN A 247 7.55 -15.43 -6.73
C GLN A 247 6.64 -15.44 -5.51
N THR A 248 5.42 -15.95 -5.66
CA THR A 248 4.49 -16.09 -4.54
C THR A 248 3.95 -17.50 -4.44
N LEU A 249 3.77 -17.96 -3.21
CA LEU A 249 3.10 -19.20 -2.87
C LEU A 249 1.98 -18.86 -1.89
N ALA A 250 0.77 -19.29 -2.21
CA ALA A 250 -0.38 -19.23 -1.31
C ALA A 250 -0.89 -20.64 -1.06
N PHE A 251 -1.06 -21.00 0.19
CA PHE A 251 -1.71 -22.22 0.65
C PHE A 251 -2.91 -21.86 1.49
N ASP A 252 -4.03 -22.55 1.31
CA ASP A 252 -5.20 -22.43 2.17
C ASP A 252 -5.82 -23.80 2.51
N TYR A 253 -6.35 -23.89 3.73
CA TYR A 253 -7.18 -24.98 4.21
C TYR A 253 -8.53 -24.43 4.65
N ARG A 254 -9.60 -25.06 4.19
CA ARG A 254 -11.00 -24.70 4.49
C ARG A 254 -11.71 -25.90 5.09
N GLY A 255 -11.70 -26.00 6.40
CA GLY A 255 -12.47 -26.98 7.15
C GLY A 255 -13.84 -26.43 7.54
N THR A 256 -14.65 -27.25 8.22
CA THR A 256 -15.99 -26.84 8.69
C THR A 256 -15.97 -25.81 9.81
N ARG A 257 -14.92 -25.79 10.62
CA ARG A 257 -14.73 -24.84 11.74
C ARG A 257 -13.38 -24.14 11.69
N ASP A 258 -12.41 -24.72 10.99
CA ASP A 258 -11.03 -24.26 10.96
C ASP A 258 -10.66 -23.78 9.56
N ARG A 259 -10.08 -22.61 9.47
CA ARG A 259 -9.52 -22.05 8.25
C ARG A 259 -8.08 -21.66 8.51
N LEU A 260 -7.19 -22.01 7.59
CA LEU A 260 -5.77 -21.69 7.66
C LEU A 260 -5.33 -21.10 6.33
N SER A 261 -4.43 -20.14 6.38
CA SER A 261 -3.72 -19.68 5.18
C SER A 261 -2.26 -19.40 5.47
N LEU A 262 -1.43 -19.64 4.45
CA LEU A 262 0.00 -19.32 4.44
C LEU A 262 0.35 -18.66 3.12
N ASP A 263 0.89 -17.45 3.20
CA ASP A 263 1.36 -16.67 2.07
C ASP A 263 2.87 -16.46 2.18
N LEU A 264 3.60 -16.79 1.13
CA LEU A 264 5.04 -16.55 1.04
C LEU A 264 5.33 -15.75 -0.23
N GLY A 265 6.27 -14.80 -0.13
CA GLY A 265 6.68 -14.02 -1.30
C GLY A 265 8.17 -13.68 -1.30
N LEU A 266 8.74 -13.74 -2.50
CA LEU A 266 10.11 -13.36 -2.81
C LEU A 266 10.07 -12.36 -3.96
N ILE A 267 10.64 -11.17 -3.78
CA ILE A 267 10.73 -10.14 -4.81
C ILE A 267 12.18 -9.73 -4.96
N TYR A 268 12.64 -9.70 -6.20
CA TYR A 268 13.88 -9.07 -6.61
C TYR A 268 13.59 -8.00 -7.65
N ASN A 269 14.07 -6.79 -7.42
CA ASN A 269 13.95 -5.70 -8.38
C ASN A 269 15.31 -4.99 -8.50
N GLU A 270 15.84 -4.89 -9.72
CA GLU A 270 17.05 -4.14 -10.05
C GLU A 270 16.74 -3.10 -11.10
N ILE A 271 17.22 -1.88 -10.88
CA ILE A 271 17.27 -0.83 -11.91
C ILE A 271 18.74 -0.45 -12.08
N LYS A 272 19.22 -0.47 -13.32
CA LYS A 272 20.54 0.03 -13.70
C LYS A 272 20.42 1.42 -14.29
N ASP A 273 21.37 2.28 -13.95
CA ASP A 273 21.43 3.69 -14.35
C ASP A 273 20.13 4.47 -14.05
N PRO A 274 19.56 4.33 -12.81
CA PRO A 274 18.28 4.94 -12.47
C PRO A 274 18.33 6.46 -12.63
N GLN A 275 17.31 7.00 -13.29
CA GLN A 275 17.08 8.43 -13.33
C GLN A 275 16.41 8.87 -12.04
N TYR A 276 17.20 9.39 -11.07
CA TYR A 276 16.65 9.76 -9.79
C TYR A 276 15.78 11.03 -9.92
N ARG A 277 16.20 12.13 -9.42
CA ARG A 277 15.44 13.39 -9.47
C ARG A 277 16.34 14.56 -9.81
N ILE A 278 15.78 15.54 -10.47
CA ILE A 278 16.38 16.86 -10.59
C ILE A 278 15.87 17.71 -9.43
N THR A 279 16.79 18.31 -8.67
CA THR A 279 16.45 19.26 -7.60
C THR A 279 16.81 20.68 -8.03
N PHE A 280 16.06 21.65 -7.54
CA PHE A 280 16.26 23.06 -7.85
C PHE A 280 16.71 23.81 -6.60
N ASN A 281 17.51 24.89 -6.77
CA ASN A 281 17.78 25.81 -5.69
C ASN A 281 16.50 26.62 -5.38
N ASN A 282 16.26 26.97 -4.11
CA ASN A 282 14.99 27.55 -3.65
C ASN A 282 14.54 28.79 -4.43
N ASN A 283 15.46 29.60 -4.96
CA ASN A 283 15.16 30.81 -5.73
C ASN A 283 15.16 30.59 -7.25
N PHE A 284 15.32 29.33 -7.71
CA PHE A 284 15.50 29.06 -9.14
C PHE A 284 14.22 29.28 -9.93
N ILE A 285 13.09 28.76 -9.46
CA ILE A 285 11.81 28.80 -10.17
C ILE A 285 11.31 30.23 -10.34
N ASP A 286 11.48 31.05 -9.30
CA ASP A 286 11.05 32.45 -9.31
C ASP A 286 11.91 33.28 -10.27
N LYS A 287 13.22 33.01 -10.36
CA LYS A 287 14.16 33.72 -11.26
C LYS A 287 14.14 33.20 -12.70
N ALA A 288 13.73 31.97 -12.93
CA ALA A 288 13.68 31.34 -14.26
C ALA A 288 12.35 31.60 -14.99
N GLY A 289 11.39 32.26 -14.37
CA GLY A 289 10.05 32.45 -14.95
C GLY A 289 9.24 31.17 -15.11
N GLY A 290 9.59 30.10 -14.40
CA GLY A 290 8.90 28.81 -14.40
C GLY A 290 9.81 27.59 -14.38
N MET A 291 9.19 26.41 -14.42
CA MET A 291 9.91 25.13 -14.50
C MET A 291 10.47 24.93 -15.91
N PRO A 292 11.77 24.62 -16.05
CA PRO A 292 12.34 24.32 -17.35
C PRO A 292 11.72 23.05 -17.94
N ARG A 293 11.53 23.02 -19.23
CA ARG A 293 11.13 21.80 -19.95
C ARG A 293 12.33 20.87 -19.99
N VAL A 294 12.17 19.67 -19.44
CA VAL A 294 13.16 18.61 -19.49
C VAL A 294 12.74 17.64 -20.60
N ASP A 295 13.63 17.33 -21.52
CA ASP A 295 13.39 16.30 -22.51
C ASP A 295 13.43 14.93 -21.83
N ILE A 296 12.37 14.15 -21.97
CA ILE A 296 12.27 12.77 -21.45
C ILE A 296 13.35 11.85 -22.04
N ASN A 297 13.89 12.21 -23.23
CA ASN A 297 14.98 11.48 -23.85
C ASN A 297 16.38 11.90 -23.35
N SER A 298 16.44 12.89 -22.44
CA SER A 298 17.71 13.25 -21.81
C SER A 298 18.10 12.22 -20.76
N LYS A 299 19.38 11.83 -20.75
CA LYS A 299 19.91 10.91 -19.76
C LYS A 299 20.39 11.66 -18.53
N PHE A 300 19.70 11.51 -17.38
CA PHE A 300 20.12 12.06 -16.10
C PHE A 300 20.70 11.02 -15.15
N GLY A 301 20.43 9.73 -15.38
CA GLY A 301 21.05 8.62 -14.69
C GLY A 301 22.52 8.52 -15.03
N SER A 302 23.40 8.41 -14.03
CA SER A 302 24.83 8.22 -14.28
C SER A 302 25.15 6.77 -14.60
N PRO A 303 26.03 6.52 -15.58
CA PRO A 303 26.51 5.18 -15.85
C PRO A 303 27.11 4.53 -14.60
N GLY A 304 26.78 3.25 -14.37
CA GLY A 304 27.27 2.47 -13.23
C GLY A 304 26.51 2.72 -11.91
N THR A 305 25.49 3.59 -11.91
CA THR A 305 24.56 3.67 -10.78
C THR A 305 23.57 2.51 -10.83
N PHE A 306 23.00 2.16 -9.68
CA PHE A 306 22.07 1.03 -9.60
C PHE A 306 21.20 1.13 -8.36
N ARG A 307 20.04 0.46 -8.41
CA ARG A 307 19.22 0.11 -7.25
C ARG A 307 18.91 -1.37 -7.30
N ARG A 308 19.16 -2.07 -6.21
CA ARG A 308 18.81 -3.48 -6.02
C ARG A 308 17.97 -3.62 -4.77
N ILE A 309 16.83 -4.27 -4.90
CA ILE A 309 15.93 -4.57 -3.80
C ILE A 309 15.73 -6.08 -3.75
N SER A 310 15.80 -6.65 -2.57
CA SER A 310 15.39 -8.03 -2.30
C SER A 310 14.43 -8.03 -1.13
N GLU A 311 13.23 -8.54 -1.34
CA GLU A 311 12.19 -8.62 -0.32
C GLU A 311 11.78 -10.07 -0.12
N LYS A 312 11.58 -10.45 1.14
CA LYS A 312 11.07 -11.75 1.56
C LYS A 312 10.01 -11.50 2.61
N TYR A 313 8.84 -12.07 2.42
CA TYR A 313 7.77 -11.95 3.39
C TYR A 313 6.99 -13.25 3.52
N GLY A 314 6.30 -13.40 4.64
CA GLY A 314 5.38 -14.49 4.87
C GLY A 314 4.30 -14.06 5.86
N VAL A 315 3.09 -14.58 5.65
CA VAL A 315 1.93 -14.41 6.54
C VAL A 315 1.30 -15.77 6.77
N PHE A 316 1.06 -16.09 8.02
CA PHE A 316 0.23 -17.20 8.46
C PHE A 316 -1.01 -16.65 9.15
N ARG A 317 -2.18 -17.21 8.84
CA ARG A 317 -3.44 -16.86 9.48
C ARG A 317 -4.22 -18.13 9.78
N THR A 318 -4.90 -18.12 10.92
CA THR A 318 -5.82 -19.19 11.33
C THR A 318 -7.08 -18.59 11.91
N GLU A 319 -8.19 -19.25 11.67
CA GLU A 319 -9.51 -18.91 12.19
C GLU A 319 -10.19 -20.17 12.70
N HIS A 320 -10.91 -20.05 13.81
CA HIS A 320 -11.66 -21.14 14.43
C HIS A 320 -13.06 -20.67 14.83
N ASP A 321 -14.09 -21.35 14.34
CA ASP A 321 -15.47 -21.13 14.75
C ASP A 321 -15.77 -21.93 16.02
N PHE A 322 -15.79 -21.28 17.19
CA PHE A 322 -16.18 -21.92 18.46
C PHE A 322 -17.61 -22.43 18.40
N ASN A 323 -18.48 -21.66 17.76
CA ASN A 323 -19.86 -21.99 17.45
C ASN A 323 -20.35 -21.04 16.32
N LYS A 324 -21.62 -21.15 15.93
CA LYS A 324 -22.22 -20.32 14.86
C LYS A 324 -22.22 -18.80 15.11
N ASN A 325 -21.99 -18.35 16.36
CA ASN A 325 -22.03 -16.95 16.73
C ASN A 325 -20.67 -16.38 17.13
N TRP A 326 -19.67 -17.21 17.40
CA TRP A 326 -18.37 -16.78 17.92
C TRP A 326 -17.22 -17.43 17.18
N MET A 327 -16.29 -16.61 16.76
CA MET A 327 -15.06 -17.02 16.05
C MET A 327 -13.84 -16.35 16.68
N GLY A 328 -12.74 -17.11 16.77
CA GLY A 328 -11.42 -16.58 17.11
C GLY A 328 -10.48 -16.61 15.90
N TYR A 329 -9.55 -15.69 15.83
CA TYR A 329 -8.52 -15.69 14.80
C TYR A 329 -7.16 -15.24 15.32
N ALA A 330 -6.12 -15.73 14.65
CA ALA A 330 -4.75 -15.30 14.87
C ALA A 330 -4.06 -15.12 13.52
N ALA A 331 -3.25 -14.08 13.40
CA ALA A 331 -2.42 -13.84 12.23
C ALA A 331 -1.01 -13.44 12.65
N PHE A 332 -0.01 -14.02 12.00
CA PHE A 332 1.40 -13.70 12.20
C PHE A 332 2.07 -13.45 10.87
N GLY A 333 2.83 -12.37 10.77
CA GLY A 333 3.55 -12.04 9.57
C GLY A 333 4.97 -11.58 9.83
N MET A 334 5.84 -11.79 8.85
CA MET A 334 7.21 -11.31 8.90
C MET A 334 7.71 -10.85 7.53
N ARG A 335 8.62 -9.89 7.54
CA ARG A 335 9.29 -9.38 6.33
C ARG A 335 10.76 -9.09 6.61
N SER A 336 11.60 -9.37 5.62
CA SER A 336 12.99 -8.92 5.56
C SER A 336 13.23 -8.30 4.19
N THR A 337 13.66 -7.04 4.18
CA THR A 337 13.96 -6.27 2.98
C THR A 337 15.41 -5.83 3.00
N SER A 338 16.13 -5.97 1.89
CA SER A 338 17.42 -5.32 1.68
C SER A 338 17.35 -4.42 0.44
N MET A 339 17.92 -3.24 0.55
CA MET A 339 18.08 -2.31 -0.57
C MET A 339 19.55 -1.86 -0.63
N ASP A 340 20.09 -1.92 -1.83
CA ASP A 340 21.43 -1.47 -2.18
C ASP A 340 21.31 -0.46 -3.32
N TYR A 341 21.61 0.81 -3.05
CA TYR A 341 21.29 1.90 -3.94
C TYR A 341 22.40 2.92 -4.08
N LEU A 342 23.07 2.90 -5.24
CA LEU A 342 24.02 3.92 -5.68
C LEU A 342 23.31 4.84 -6.68
N TYR A 343 23.17 6.11 -6.36
CA TYR A 343 22.44 7.08 -7.18
C TYR A 343 23.15 8.43 -7.22
N ASN A 344 22.75 9.25 -8.18
CA ASN A 344 23.17 10.62 -8.28
C ASN A 344 22.02 11.59 -8.04
N GLU A 345 22.27 12.62 -7.27
CA GLU A 345 21.40 13.80 -7.15
C GLU A 345 21.91 14.87 -8.12
N PHE A 346 21.08 15.24 -9.09
CA PHE A 346 21.37 16.31 -10.03
C PHE A 346 20.67 17.59 -9.54
N ARG A 347 21.42 18.64 -9.26
CA ARG A 347 20.90 19.89 -8.73
C ARG A 347 21.18 21.05 -9.68
N MET A 348 20.11 21.69 -10.13
CA MET A 348 20.23 22.94 -10.88
C MET A 348 20.59 24.10 -9.98
N ASN A 349 21.61 24.85 -10.38
CA ASN A 349 22.17 25.96 -9.62
C ASN A 349 21.60 27.31 -10.06
N ASN A 350 21.27 27.46 -11.36
CA ASN A 350 20.84 28.72 -11.96
C ASN A 350 19.88 28.51 -13.15
N ALA A 351 19.29 29.60 -13.64
CA ALA A 351 18.33 29.62 -14.74
C ALA A 351 18.89 29.16 -16.09
N SER A 352 20.22 29.23 -16.30
CA SER A 352 20.85 28.73 -17.53
C SER A 352 20.92 27.19 -17.58
N GLY A 353 20.46 26.51 -16.55
CA GLY A 353 20.47 25.06 -16.45
C GLY A 353 21.79 24.48 -15.94
N ALA A 354 22.77 25.32 -15.54
CA ALA A 354 24.01 24.82 -14.95
C ALA A 354 23.71 24.03 -13.67
N ALA A 355 24.39 22.91 -13.53
CA ALA A 355 24.06 21.94 -12.49
C ALA A 355 25.29 21.48 -11.69
N SER A 356 25.03 21.01 -10.50
CA SER A 356 25.95 20.23 -9.67
C SER A 356 25.43 18.83 -9.45
N ARG A 357 26.30 17.91 -9.13
CA ARG A 357 25.99 16.51 -8.92
C ARG A 357 26.59 15.99 -7.63
N ARG A 358 25.85 15.11 -6.94
CA ARG A 358 26.29 14.36 -5.78
C ARG A 358 26.02 12.90 -6.01
N TYR A 359 27.01 12.05 -5.77
CA TYR A 359 26.80 10.62 -5.69
C TYR A 359 26.53 10.22 -4.25
N ARG A 360 25.51 9.41 -4.06
CA ARG A 360 25.16 8.84 -2.76
C ARG A 360 25.03 7.35 -2.86
N TYR A 361 25.48 6.69 -1.81
CA TYR A 361 25.26 5.28 -1.59
C TYR A 361 24.37 5.09 -0.37
N ASN A 362 23.27 4.37 -0.54
CA ASN A 362 22.33 4.04 0.52
C ASN A 362 22.17 2.53 0.58
N ASN A 363 22.57 1.92 1.69
CA ASN A 363 22.33 0.52 1.98
C ASN A 363 21.37 0.42 3.15
N GLN A 364 20.29 -0.34 2.99
CA GLN A 364 19.28 -0.52 4.03
C GLN A 364 18.94 -2.00 4.18
N VAL A 365 18.76 -2.41 5.45
CA VAL A 365 18.13 -3.66 5.81
C VAL A 365 16.98 -3.35 6.76
N ASN A 366 15.79 -3.86 6.42
CA ASN A 366 14.58 -3.61 7.19
C ASN A 366 13.97 -4.95 7.57
N LYS A 367 13.71 -5.14 8.85
CA LYS A 367 13.07 -6.34 9.39
C LYS A 367 11.79 -5.93 10.11
N ALA A 368 10.71 -6.65 9.86
CA ALA A 368 9.46 -6.43 10.54
C ALA A 368 8.80 -7.76 10.89
N ASN A 369 8.07 -7.77 12.00
CA ASN A 369 7.12 -8.82 12.35
C ASN A 369 5.83 -8.20 12.87
N SER A 370 4.72 -8.90 12.67
CA SER A 370 3.40 -8.47 13.08
C SER A 370 2.61 -9.65 13.62
N LEU A 371 1.86 -9.42 14.67
CA LEU A 371 0.95 -10.38 15.29
C LEU A 371 -0.40 -9.71 15.49
N GLU A 372 -1.47 -10.39 15.15
CA GLU A 372 -2.83 -9.99 15.48
C GLU A 372 -3.60 -11.18 16.04
N LEU A 373 -4.37 -10.94 17.09
CA LEU A 373 -5.28 -11.89 17.72
C LEU A 373 -6.63 -11.21 17.85
N GLY A 374 -7.71 -11.92 17.61
CA GLY A 374 -9.03 -11.36 17.80
C GLY A 374 -10.12 -12.40 18.02
N VAL A 375 -11.22 -11.91 18.56
CA VAL A 375 -12.47 -12.65 18.71
C VAL A 375 -13.58 -11.81 18.14
N LYS A 376 -14.43 -12.43 17.33
CA LYS A 376 -15.67 -11.85 16.79
C LYS A 376 -16.86 -12.60 17.33
N GLY A 377 -17.92 -11.88 17.62
CA GLY A 377 -19.16 -12.48 18.12
C GLY A 377 -20.39 -11.75 17.64
N THR A 378 -21.46 -12.50 17.42
CA THR A 378 -22.79 -11.96 17.11
C THR A 378 -23.73 -12.18 18.30
N VAL A 379 -24.37 -11.11 18.77
CA VAL A 379 -25.33 -11.14 19.88
C VAL A 379 -26.58 -10.34 19.51
N MET A 380 -27.73 -10.79 19.96
CA MET A 380 -29.00 -10.06 19.78
C MET A 380 -29.41 -9.38 21.08
N THR A 381 -29.75 -8.10 21.01
CA THR A 381 -30.40 -7.37 22.12
C THR A 381 -31.76 -6.89 21.65
N GLY A 382 -32.79 -7.63 22.02
CA GLY A 382 -34.13 -7.45 21.44
C GLY A 382 -34.09 -7.69 19.93
N THR A 383 -34.41 -6.66 19.14
CA THR A 383 -34.39 -6.70 17.68
C THR A 383 -33.10 -6.16 17.07
N LEU A 384 -32.13 -5.74 17.89
CA LEU A 384 -30.88 -5.18 17.41
C LEU A 384 -29.80 -6.28 17.37
N LYS A 385 -29.19 -6.47 16.20
CA LYS A 385 -28.04 -7.37 16.00
C LYS A 385 -26.76 -6.62 16.31
N HIS A 386 -25.92 -7.16 17.20
CA HIS A 386 -24.60 -6.66 17.51
C HIS A 386 -23.53 -7.59 16.94
N GLU A 387 -22.58 -7.05 16.22
CA GLU A 387 -21.38 -7.76 15.77
C GLU A 387 -20.18 -7.15 16.51
N LEU A 388 -19.79 -7.84 17.57
CA LEU A 388 -18.72 -7.42 18.48
C LEU A 388 -17.37 -7.92 17.98
N THR A 389 -16.34 -7.07 17.98
CA THR A 389 -14.96 -7.49 17.72
C THR A 389 -14.04 -6.95 18.81
N LEU A 390 -13.30 -7.84 19.44
CA LEU A 390 -12.16 -7.51 20.31
C LEU A 390 -10.90 -8.01 19.59
N ALA A 391 -9.95 -7.10 19.32
CA ALA A 391 -8.71 -7.44 18.64
C ALA A 391 -7.50 -6.79 19.33
N ALA A 392 -6.40 -7.51 19.39
CA ALA A 392 -5.10 -7.02 19.84
C ALA A 392 -4.07 -7.24 18.75
N ASN A 393 -3.24 -6.24 18.47
CA ASN A 393 -2.15 -6.36 17.52
C ASN A 393 -0.83 -5.79 18.05
N ARG A 394 0.27 -6.30 17.51
CA ARG A 394 1.62 -5.80 17.74
C ARG A 394 2.43 -5.91 16.47
N MET A 395 2.97 -4.79 16.01
CA MET A 395 3.97 -4.71 14.94
C MET A 395 5.29 -4.25 15.54
N HIS A 396 6.38 -4.92 15.19
CA HIS A 396 7.75 -4.49 15.50
C HIS A 396 8.54 -4.35 14.21
N TYR A 397 9.24 -3.25 14.06
CA TYR A 397 10.02 -2.90 12.88
C TYR A 397 11.39 -2.38 13.30
N THR A 398 12.45 -2.87 12.64
CA THR A 398 13.83 -2.38 12.84
C THR A 398 14.42 -2.02 11.49
N ARG A 399 14.98 -0.82 11.41
CA ARG A 399 15.72 -0.34 10.25
C ARG A 399 17.21 -0.23 10.57
N TYR A 400 17.99 -0.82 9.71
CA TYR A 400 19.44 -0.64 9.63
C TYR A 400 19.71 0.17 8.36
N MET A 401 20.46 1.25 8.45
CA MET A 401 20.71 2.12 7.30
C MET A 401 22.12 2.70 7.35
N TYR A 402 22.76 2.69 6.19
CA TYR A 402 23.99 3.40 5.92
C TYR A 402 23.76 4.31 4.71
N ASN A 403 24.00 5.61 4.88
CA ASN A 403 23.83 6.60 3.82
C ASN A 403 25.08 7.47 3.77
N ARG A 404 25.81 7.42 2.65
CA ARG A 404 27.07 8.16 2.47
C ARG A 404 27.11 8.92 1.16
N MET A 405 27.72 10.09 1.20
CA MET A 405 28.08 10.83 0.00
C MET A 405 29.44 10.30 -0.51
N LEU A 406 29.47 9.84 -1.77
CA LEU A 406 30.65 9.26 -2.43
C LEU A 406 31.35 10.21 -3.40
N GLY A 407 30.86 11.42 -3.55
CA GLY A 407 31.47 12.42 -4.42
C GLY A 407 30.55 13.61 -4.66
N ARG A 408 31.14 14.76 -4.86
CA ARG A 408 30.46 16.00 -5.19
C ARG A 408 31.17 16.66 -6.36
N TYR A 409 30.41 17.00 -7.40
CA TYR A 409 30.89 17.69 -8.57
C TYR A 409 30.15 19.03 -8.68
N THR A 410 30.90 20.13 -8.63
CA THR A 410 30.36 21.50 -8.68
C THR A 410 29.91 21.89 -10.08
N SER A 411 30.51 21.27 -11.11
CA SER A 411 30.05 21.38 -12.49
C SER A 411 29.64 20.02 -13.00
N ALA A 412 28.35 19.87 -13.34
CA ALA A 412 27.76 18.63 -13.90
C ALA A 412 27.13 18.91 -15.30
N GLY A 413 27.63 19.93 -16.01
CA GLY A 413 27.05 20.38 -17.24
C GLY A 413 25.72 21.12 -17.04
N THR A 414 24.78 20.91 -17.93
CA THR A 414 23.42 21.47 -17.85
C THR A 414 22.39 20.33 -17.87
N ILE A 415 21.12 20.68 -17.64
CA ILE A 415 20.01 19.72 -17.81
C ILE A 415 19.86 19.25 -19.27
N TYR A 416 20.38 20.01 -20.22
CA TYR A 416 20.33 19.69 -21.66
C TYR A 416 21.55 18.92 -22.14
N ALA A 417 22.68 19.06 -21.45
CA ALA A 417 23.95 18.40 -21.73
C ALA A 417 24.62 18.00 -20.40
N PRO A 418 24.15 16.93 -19.73
CA PRO A 418 24.69 16.50 -18.46
C PRO A 418 26.10 15.90 -18.63
N VAL A 419 27.00 16.23 -17.70
CA VAL A 419 28.35 15.69 -17.62
C VAL A 419 28.44 14.70 -16.46
N TRP A 420 29.02 13.53 -16.71
CA TRP A 420 29.15 12.45 -15.74
C TRP A 420 30.46 12.55 -14.97
N GLY A 421 30.42 12.24 -13.69
CA GLY A 421 31.60 11.95 -12.86
C GLY A 421 31.60 10.48 -12.45
N THR A 422 32.66 10.05 -11.80
CA THR A 422 32.75 8.69 -11.25
C THR A 422 32.57 8.75 -9.73
N PRO A 423 31.65 7.95 -9.15
CA PRO A 423 31.55 7.85 -7.71
C PRO A 423 32.85 7.29 -7.13
N THR A 424 33.36 7.92 -6.07
CA THR A 424 34.59 7.53 -5.40
C THR A 424 34.30 7.02 -4.00
N GLY A 425 34.84 5.87 -3.63
CA GLY A 425 34.74 5.30 -2.30
C GLY A 425 34.32 3.83 -2.28
N ASP A 426 34.48 3.20 -1.11
CA ASP A 426 34.09 1.80 -0.92
C ASP A 426 32.59 1.68 -0.65
N LEU A 427 31.94 0.71 -1.31
CA LEU A 427 30.54 0.37 -1.15
C LEU A 427 30.31 -0.72 -0.08
N ARG A 428 31.37 -1.21 0.57
CA ARG A 428 31.31 -2.29 1.57
C ARG A 428 31.39 -1.71 2.97
N TRP A 429 30.25 -1.53 3.62
CA TRP A 429 30.17 -1.00 4.96
C TRP A 429 29.20 -1.79 5.83
N ARG A 430 29.50 -1.83 7.14
CA ARG A 430 28.56 -2.31 8.15
C ARG A 430 27.34 -1.37 8.15
N VAL A 431 26.14 -1.93 8.12
CA VAL A 431 24.90 -1.18 8.16
C VAL A 431 24.44 -1.07 9.62
N PRO A 432 24.62 0.09 10.28
CA PRO A 432 24.25 0.26 11.68
C PRO A 432 22.74 0.27 11.87
N LYS A 433 22.28 -0.03 13.08
CA LYS A 433 20.90 0.15 13.49
C LYS A 433 20.57 1.64 13.51
N ASN A 434 19.49 2.03 12.85
CA ASN A 434 19.07 3.43 12.70
C ASN A 434 17.89 3.75 13.59
N ASP A 435 16.85 2.95 13.53
CA ASP A 435 15.65 3.09 14.36
C ASP A 435 14.92 1.77 14.54
N GLU A 436 14.10 1.74 15.55
CA GLU A 436 13.10 0.70 15.75
C GLU A 436 11.79 1.29 16.25
N THR A 437 10.70 0.69 15.80
CA THR A 437 9.35 1.09 16.13
C THR A 437 8.55 -0.13 16.55
N THR A 438 7.86 -0.02 17.68
CA THR A 438 6.87 -1.00 18.11
C THR A 438 5.52 -0.30 18.24
N LEU A 439 4.53 -0.78 17.48
CA LEU A 439 3.15 -0.34 17.56
C LEU A 439 2.33 -1.50 18.13
N SER A 440 1.69 -1.28 19.29
CA SER A 440 0.83 -2.28 19.92
C SER A 440 -0.53 -1.66 20.20
N SER A 441 -1.62 -2.42 20.02
CA SER A 441 -2.93 -1.87 20.29
C SER A 441 -3.96 -2.92 20.68
N VAL A 442 -5.02 -2.45 21.35
CA VAL A 442 -6.25 -3.20 21.59
C VAL A 442 -7.43 -2.38 21.06
N ALA A 443 -8.30 -3.01 20.31
CA ALA A 443 -9.50 -2.41 19.73
C ALA A 443 -10.75 -3.16 20.17
N LEU A 444 -11.81 -2.40 20.44
CA LEU A 444 -13.15 -2.92 20.65
C LEU A 444 -14.09 -2.19 19.69
N THR A 445 -14.90 -2.94 18.96
CA THR A 445 -15.91 -2.39 18.04
C THR A 445 -17.23 -3.13 18.20
N ASP A 446 -18.31 -2.39 18.00
CA ASP A 446 -19.67 -2.92 17.89
C ASP A 446 -20.30 -2.37 16.59
N VAL A 447 -20.77 -3.28 15.75
CA VAL A 447 -21.57 -2.95 14.57
C VAL A 447 -23.01 -3.40 14.85
N MET A 448 -23.87 -2.42 15.04
CA MET A 448 -25.28 -2.63 15.41
C MET A 448 -26.17 -2.47 14.19
N THR A 449 -26.95 -3.51 13.87
CA THR A 449 -27.87 -3.51 12.73
C THR A 449 -29.31 -3.70 13.23
N THR A 450 -30.23 -2.84 12.77
CA THR A 450 -31.65 -2.96 13.10
C THR A 450 -32.27 -4.17 12.40
N ALA A 451 -33.40 -4.70 12.92
CA ALA A 451 -34.05 -5.89 12.38
C ALA A 451 -34.56 -5.73 10.92
N ASP A 452 -34.86 -4.51 10.52
CA ASP A 452 -35.22 -4.18 9.13
C ASP A 452 -33.99 -3.93 8.23
N GLU A 453 -32.78 -4.10 8.78
CA GLU A 453 -31.47 -3.87 8.15
C GLU A 453 -31.28 -2.47 7.52
N ARG A 454 -32.15 -1.52 7.86
CA ARG A 454 -32.09 -0.16 7.31
C ARG A 454 -31.06 0.73 7.98
N TRP A 455 -30.76 0.48 9.25
CA TRP A 455 -29.81 1.27 10.00
C TRP A 455 -28.65 0.41 10.49
N ILE A 456 -27.44 0.88 10.23
CA ILE A 456 -26.20 0.28 10.74
C ILE A 456 -25.46 1.37 11.50
N PHE A 457 -25.18 1.12 12.77
CA PHE A 457 -24.39 2.00 13.62
C PHE A 457 -23.05 1.32 13.93
N ILE A 458 -21.97 2.06 13.85
CA ILE A 458 -20.64 1.56 14.19
C ILE A 458 -20.07 2.44 15.29
N VAL A 459 -19.72 1.81 16.41
CA VAL A 459 -19.05 2.45 17.54
C VAL A 459 -17.80 1.66 17.87
N GLY A 460 -16.69 2.33 18.05
CA GLY A 460 -15.45 1.64 18.41
C GLY A 460 -14.39 2.56 18.95
N GLY A 461 -13.39 1.94 19.56
CA GLY A 461 -12.21 2.62 20.05
C GLY A 461 -10.99 1.71 19.99
N ARG A 462 -9.83 2.29 19.71
CA ARG A 462 -8.55 1.60 19.75
C ARG A 462 -7.58 2.34 20.66
N LEU A 463 -7.12 1.66 21.69
CA LEU A 463 -6.02 2.12 22.53
C LEU A 463 -4.71 1.64 21.91
N GLN A 464 -3.84 2.56 21.51
CA GLN A 464 -2.59 2.28 20.85
C GLN A 464 -1.39 2.79 21.63
N SER A 465 -0.38 1.95 21.81
CA SER A 465 0.95 2.27 22.32
C SER A 465 1.91 2.42 21.15
N ILE A 466 2.57 3.56 21.07
CA ILE A 466 3.58 3.93 20.07
C ILE A 466 4.91 4.02 20.82
N ASP A 467 5.87 3.17 20.45
CA ASP A 467 7.20 3.10 21.09
C ASP A 467 8.24 3.16 19.97
N VAL A 468 8.97 4.29 19.90
CA VAL A 468 9.96 4.57 18.85
C VAL A 468 11.30 4.90 19.49
N THR A 469 12.36 4.31 18.95
CA THR A 469 13.74 4.58 19.35
C THR A 469 14.59 4.87 18.12
N ASN A 470 15.26 6.02 18.13
CA ASN A 470 16.29 6.37 17.14
C ASN A 470 17.68 6.13 17.74
N TYR A 471 18.61 5.67 16.90
CA TYR A 471 19.99 5.42 17.26
C TYR A 471 20.92 6.41 16.55
N ARG A 472 22.05 6.74 17.16
CA ARG A 472 23.04 7.65 16.57
C ARG A 472 23.70 6.98 15.36
N ASP A 473 23.76 7.70 14.25
CA ASP A 473 24.39 7.23 13.01
C ASP A 473 25.86 6.81 13.25
N GLY A 474 26.22 5.63 12.76
CA GLY A 474 27.57 5.08 12.85
C GLY A 474 28.03 4.59 14.22
N SER A 475 27.18 4.65 15.26
CA SER A 475 27.52 4.16 16.61
C SER A 475 26.99 2.74 16.86
N ASP A 476 27.65 2.01 17.77
CA ASP A 476 27.21 0.69 18.21
C ASP A 476 26.00 0.78 19.14
N ASN A 477 24.82 1.00 18.55
CA ASN A 477 23.51 1.00 19.23
C ASN A 477 23.35 2.08 20.33
N THR A 478 24.06 3.21 20.26
CA THR A 478 23.83 4.30 21.20
C THR A 478 22.48 4.96 20.91
N ARG A 479 21.55 4.87 21.86
CA ARG A 479 20.23 5.50 21.78
C ARG A 479 20.39 7.02 21.69
N TYR A 480 19.80 7.62 20.65
CA TYR A 480 19.79 9.07 20.44
C TYR A 480 18.51 9.73 20.97
N SER A 481 17.36 9.17 20.63
CA SER A 481 16.07 9.61 21.17
C SER A 481 15.12 8.42 21.33
N HIS A 482 14.22 8.54 22.29
CA HIS A 482 13.21 7.52 22.56
C HIS A 482 11.90 8.19 22.98
N MET A 483 10.80 7.65 22.49
CA MET A 483 9.48 8.11 22.85
C MET A 483 8.53 6.93 22.98
N LYS A 484 7.77 6.91 24.08
CA LYS A 484 6.65 5.99 24.26
C LYS A 484 5.41 6.76 24.68
N ARG A 485 4.29 6.54 23.97
CA ARG A 485 3.00 7.21 24.25
C ARG A 485 1.84 6.27 23.96
N ASN A 486 0.78 6.44 24.76
CA ASN A 486 -0.49 5.75 24.57
C ASN A 486 -1.56 6.76 24.10
N LEU A 487 -2.36 6.37 23.12
CA LEU A 487 -3.40 7.21 22.53
C LEU A 487 -4.66 6.39 22.29
N LEU A 488 -5.82 6.94 22.65
CA LEU A 488 -7.12 6.38 22.30
C LEU A 488 -7.65 7.04 21.04
N SER A 489 -8.08 6.22 20.06
CA SER A 489 -8.68 6.67 18.81
C SER A 489 -10.11 6.13 18.71
N PRO A 490 -11.13 6.94 19.07
CA PRO A 490 -12.53 6.59 18.87
C PRO A 490 -12.93 6.74 17.40
N ALA A 491 -13.96 6.00 17.01
CA ALA A 491 -14.66 6.17 15.74
C ALA A 491 -16.16 5.93 15.92
N PHE A 492 -16.94 6.69 15.16
CA PHE A 492 -18.40 6.61 15.12
C PHE A 492 -18.85 6.69 13.68
N ALA A 493 -19.76 5.83 13.30
CA ALA A 493 -20.30 5.88 11.95
C ALA A 493 -21.73 5.35 11.90
N ILE A 494 -22.45 5.77 10.87
CA ILE A 494 -23.85 5.40 10.62
C ILE A 494 -24.06 5.20 9.13
N VAL A 495 -24.83 4.16 8.79
CA VAL A 495 -25.40 3.96 7.44
C VAL A 495 -26.90 3.91 7.55
N HIS A 496 -27.59 4.57 6.63
CA HIS A 496 -29.02 4.48 6.46
C HIS A 496 -29.34 4.02 5.03
N LYS A 497 -29.87 2.80 4.89
CA LYS A 497 -30.36 2.26 3.62
C LYS A 497 -31.72 2.86 3.31
N LEU A 498 -31.80 3.77 2.33
CA LEU A 498 -33.06 4.35 1.88
C LEU A 498 -33.94 3.27 1.21
N ASN A 499 -33.29 2.43 0.42
CA ASN A 499 -33.85 1.27 -0.26
C ASN A 499 -32.70 0.32 -0.69
N LYS A 500 -33.02 -0.71 -1.51
CA LYS A 500 -32.01 -1.68 -2.00
C LYS A 500 -30.95 -1.07 -2.92
N THR A 501 -31.20 0.11 -3.49
CA THR A 501 -30.32 0.75 -4.50
C THR A 501 -29.65 2.01 -4.00
N ALA A 502 -29.96 2.50 -2.79
CA ALA A 502 -29.39 3.73 -2.26
C ALA A 502 -29.18 3.68 -0.76
N SER A 503 -28.01 4.08 -0.31
CA SER A 503 -27.67 4.27 1.10
C SER A 503 -26.98 5.62 1.34
N LEU A 504 -27.21 6.18 2.53
CA LEU A 504 -26.54 7.38 3.05
C LEU A 504 -25.61 6.96 4.18
N TYR A 505 -24.50 7.66 4.35
CA TYR A 505 -23.63 7.41 5.49
C TYR A 505 -22.99 8.69 6.04
N ALA A 506 -22.57 8.60 7.29
CA ALA A 506 -21.73 9.59 7.93
C ALA A 506 -20.71 8.90 8.83
N ASN A 507 -19.51 9.47 8.95
CA ASN A 507 -18.49 8.97 9.87
C ASN A 507 -17.68 10.07 10.54
N TYR A 508 -17.18 9.73 11.74
CA TYR A 508 -16.08 10.40 12.40
C TYR A 508 -15.00 9.37 12.72
N ILE A 509 -13.79 9.57 12.20
CA ILE A 509 -12.66 8.66 12.40
C ILE A 509 -11.37 9.43 12.61
N GLN A 510 -10.44 8.85 13.38
CA GLN A 510 -9.13 9.43 13.65
C GLN A 510 -8.01 8.64 12.97
N GLY A 511 -6.92 9.35 12.65
CA GLY A 511 -5.63 8.82 12.26
C GLY A 511 -4.58 9.19 13.30
N LEU A 512 -3.53 8.40 13.37
CA LEU A 512 -2.37 8.67 14.21
C LEU A 512 -1.14 8.87 13.34
N SER A 513 -0.36 9.89 13.68
CA SER A 513 0.92 10.19 13.04
C SER A 513 1.96 10.61 14.07
N GLN A 514 3.22 10.52 13.68
CA GLN A 514 4.36 10.92 14.51
C GLN A 514 5.48 11.38 13.60
N ASP A 515 6.12 12.48 13.98
CA ASP A 515 7.23 13.10 13.24
C ASP A 515 8.46 13.26 14.12
N GLU A 516 9.56 13.56 13.45
CA GLU A 516 10.85 13.92 14.02
C GLU A 516 11.12 15.41 13.79
N ALA A 517 11.73 16.08 14.75
CA ALA A 517 12.12 17.47 14.62
C ALA A 517 13.10 17.67 13.44
N PRO A 518 12.88 18.63 12.54
CA PRO A 518 13.79 18.92 11.44
C PRO A 518 15.20 19.18 11.95
N SER A 519 16.21 18.73 11.22
CA SER A 519 17.63 18.89 11.60
C SER A 519 18.09 20.36 11.74
N SER A 520 17.32 21.29 11.17
CA SER A 520 17.54 22.74 11.28
C SER A 520 17.03 23.36 12.59
N ALA A 521 16.19 22.65 13.34
CA ALA A 521 15.68 23.12 14.62
C ALA A 521 16.67 22.88 15.76
N ALA A 522 16.57 23.64 16.86
CA ALA A 522 17.43 23.48 18.03
C ALA A 522 17.32 22.08 18.67
N ASN A 523 16.14 21.46 18.58
CA ASN A 523 15.89 20.06 18.99
C ASN A 523 15.92 19.08 17.82
N GLY A 524 16.63 19.39 16.73
CA GLY A 524 16.68 18.58 15.52
C GLY A 524 17.01 17.12 15.77
N GLY A 525 16.31 16.22 15.13
CA GLY A 525 16.42 14.76 15.26
C GLY A 525 15.74 14.17 16.50
N THR A 526 15.10 14.96 17.37
CA THR A 526 14.30 14.41 18.47
C THR A 526 12.92 13.96 17.99
N LEU A 527 12.44 12.87 18.58
CA LEU A 527 11.08 12.39 18.32
C LEU A 527 10.05 13.32 18.96
N LEU A 528 9.12 13.82 18.14
CA LEU A 528 8.03 14.67 18.61
C LEU A 528 6.85 13.82 19.10
N PRO A 529 6.01 14.35 20.00
CA PRO A 529 4.83 13.65 20.46
C PRO A 529 3.92 13.25 19.30
N PRO A 530 3.34 12.03 19.29
CA PRO A 530 2.39 11.64 18.26
C PRO A 530 1.11 12.45 18.36
N TYR A 531 0.45 12.65 17.24
CA TYR A 531 -0.72 13.50 17.12
C TYR A 531 -1.85 12.81 16.34
N LYS A 532 -3.05 13.35 16.46
CA LYS A 532 -4.28 12.81 15.89
C LYS A 532 -4.76 13.66 14.73
N ALA A 533 -4.85 13.06 13.55
CA ALA A 533 -5.67 13.59 12.48
C ALA A 533 -7.14 13.22 12.71
N LYS A 534 -8.06 14.08 12.27
CA LYS A 534 -9.51 13.91 12.43
C LYS A 534 -10.20 14.05 11.09
N GLN A 535 -11.09 13.12 10.78
CA GLN A 535 -11.93 13.19 9.60
C GLN A 535 -13.41 13.18 9.99
N TYR A 536 -14.18 14.01 9.29
CA TYR A 536 -15.63 13.94 9.17
C TYR A 536 -15.95 13.70 7.70
N GLU A 537 -16.83 12.77 7.43
CA GLU A 537 -17.26 12.44 6.08
C GLU A 537 -18.75 12.13 6.05
N VAL A 538 -19.43 12.60 5.02
CA VAL A 538 -20.80 12.23 4.68
C VAL A 538 -20.86 11.80 3.22
N GLY A 539 -21.72 10.84 2.90
CA GLY A 539 -21.83 10.39 1.52
C GLY A 539 -23.09 9.62 1.21
N ALA A 540 -23.28 9.38 -0.07
CA ALA A 540 -24.34 8.55 -0.63
C ALA A 540 -23.74 7.50 -1.55
N LYS A 541 -24.31 6.31 -1.53
CA LYS A 541 -23.96 5.20 -2.40
C LYS A 541 -25.18 4.72 -3.18
N PHE A 542 -24.93 4.38 -4.42
CA PHE A 542 -25.96 3.96 -5.36
C PHE A 542 -25.52 2.66 -6.02
N ASP A 543 -26.43 1.69 -6.04
CA ASP A 543 -26.28 0.41 -6.70
C ASP A 543 -27.43 0.17 -7.67
N PHE A 544 -27.15 0.27 -8.95
CA PHE A 544 -28.11 0.04 -10.03
C PHE A 544 -27.95 -1.34 -10.68
N GLY A 545 -27.25 -2.27 -10.02
CA GLY A 545 -26.94 -3.61 -10.50
C GLY A 545 -25.85 -3.66 -11.57
N LYS A 546 -25.99 -2.89 -12.64
CA LYS A 546 -24.96 -2.79 -13.71
C LYS A 546 -23.94 -1.69 -13.48
N MET A 547 -24.30 -0.66 -12.74
CA MET A 547 -23.47 0.49 -12.41
C MET A 547 -23.65 0.84 -10.93
N ALA A 548 -22.55 1.19 -10.28
CA ALA A 548 -22.56 1.75 -8.95
C ALA A 548 -21.89 3.12 -8.92
N ALA A 549 -22.30 3.95 -7.97
CA ALA A 549 -21.69 5.24 -7.74
C ALA A 549 -21.58 5.54 -6.24
N THR A 550 -20.54 6.26 -5.86
CA THR A 550 -20.35 6.83 -4.52
C THR A 550 -20.09 8.32 -4.64
N VAL A 551 -20.84 9.12 -3.89
CA VAL A 551 -20.61 10.57 -3.76
C VAL A 551 -20.29 10.84 -2.30
N SER A 552 -19.19 11.52 -2.01
CA SER A 552 -18.81 11.85 -0.63
C SER A 552 -18.23 13.26 -0.50
N ALA A 553 -18.50 13.89 0.63
CA ALA A 553 -17.89 15.13 1.05
C ALA A 553 -17.14 14.89 2.37
N PHE A 554 -15.90 15.37 2.45
CA PHE A 554 -15.06 15.15 3.62
C PHE A 554 -14.32 16.42 4.07
N THR A 555 -13.95 16.42 5.34
CA THR A 555 -12.93 17.31 5.90
C THR A 555 -11.95 16.48 6.73
N LEU A 556 -10.66 16.58 6.40
CA LEU A 556 -9.57 15.89 7.08
C LEU A 556 -8.57 16.93 7.57
N THR A 557 -8.45 17.06 8.89
CA THR A 557 -7.53 17.96 9.57
C THR A 557 -6.43 17.17 10.25
N SER A 558 -5.18 17.57 10.03
CA SER A 558 -4.01 16.97 10.67
C SER A 558 -3.15 18.06 11.29
N PRO A 559 -2.73 17.92 12.56
CA PRO A 559 -1.63 18.71 13.09
C PRO A 559 -0.38 18.56 12.22
N GLY A 560 0.54 19.48 12.35
CA GLY A 560 1.82 19.49 11.65
C GLY A 560 2.92 20.08 12.51
N VAL A 561 4.17 19.83 12.12
CA VAL A 561 5.35 20.36 12.81
C VAL A 561 5.65 21.77 12.31
N ILE A 562 5.83 22.71 13.25
CA ILE A 562 6.35 24.06 13.00
C ILE A 562 7.55 24.30 13.91
N THR A 563 8.39 25.28 13.54
CA THR A 563 9.48 25.75 14.40
C THR A 563 9.04 27.05 15.06
N ASN A 564 9.11 27.13 16.38
CA ASN A 564 8.70 28.33 17.13
C ASN A 564 9.79 29.42 17.12
N ALA A 565 9.52 30.57 17.76
CA ALA A 565 10.45 31.69 17.81
C ALA A 565 11.80 31.35 18.49
N ALA A 566 11.84 30.36 19.39
CA ALA A 566 13.06 29.85 20.00
C ALA A 566 13.80 28.80 19.15
N ASN A 567 13.45 28.67 17.86
CA ASN A 567 13.98 27.67 16.94
C ASN A 567 13.76 26.22 17.38
N VAL A 568 12.75 25.95 18.19
CA VAL A 568 12.37 24.61 18.66
C VAL A 568 11.21 24.08 17.82
N ALA A 569 11.34 22.86 17.29
CA ALA A 569 10.27 22.20 16.54
C ALA A 569 9.21 21.65 17.51
N VAL A 570 7.95 21.96 17.22
CA VAL A 570 6.79 21.56 18.03
C VAL A 570 5.63 21.12 17.12
N VAL A 571 4.74 20.29 17.63
CA VAL A 571 3.50 19.89 16.95
C VAL A 571 2.40 20.92 17.26
N ASP A 572 2.44 22.05 16.55
CA ASP A 572 1.52 23.18 16.74
C ASP A 572 1.05 23.80 15.41
N GLY A 573 1.47 23.22 14.27
CA GLY A 573 0.93 23.53 12.97
C GLY A 573 -0.37 22.79 12.69
N GLU A 574 -1.10 23.21 11.65
CA GLU A 574 -2.31 22.52 11.21
C GLU A 574 -2.48 22.61 9.68
N VAL A 575 -2.88 21.49 9.10
CA VAL A 575 -3.27 21.36 7.70
C VAL A 575 -4.69 20.82 7.63
N ARG A 576 -5.53 21.44 6.78
CA ARG A 576 -6.89 20.97 6.53
C ARG A 576 -7.13 20.76 5.04
N ASN A 577 -7.57 19.56 4.68
CA ASN A 577 -8.00 19.22 3.34
C ASN A 577 -9.51 18.94 3.36
N ARG A 578 -10.25 19.62 2.48
CA ARG A 578 -11.68 19.42 2.24
C ARG A 578 -11.87 18.96 0.82
N GLY A 579 -12.83 18.10 0.57
CA GLY A 579 -13.07 17.64 -0.80
C GLY A 579 -14.46 17.11 -1.03
N LEU A 580 -14.79 17.07 -2.33
CA LEU A 580 -15.95 16.37 -2.89
C LEU A 580 -15.41 15.31 -3.83
N GLU A 581 -15.87 14.07 -3.66
CA GLU A 581 -15.48 12.91 -4.47
C GLU A 581 -16.72 12.27 -5.09
N VAL A 582 -16.60 11.92 -6.36
CA VAL A 582 -17.56 11.11 -7.09
C VAL A 582 -16.80 9.95 -7.70
N ASN A 583 -17.19 8.71 -7.42
CA ASN A 583 -16.66 7.52 -8.04
C ASN A 583 -17.80 6.73 -8.67
N PHE A 584 -17.53 6.06 -9.78
CA PHE A 584 -18.47 5.16 -10.43
C PHE A 584 -17.72 3.97 -11.05
N PHE A 585 -18.40 2.83 -11.12
CA PHE A 585 -17.87 1.61 -11.70
C PHE A 585 -19.00 0.69 -12.15
N GLY A 586 -18.69 -0.22 -13.07
CA GLY A 586 -19.60 -1.26 -13.53
C GLY A 586 -19.54 -1.53 -15.02
N GLU A 587 -20.55 -2.24 -15.51
CA GLU A 587 -20.72 -2.65 -16.91
C GLU A 587 -22.12 -2.24 -17.41
N PRO A 588 -22.31 -0.99 -17.88
CA PRO A 588 -23.61 -0.51 -18.32
C PRO A 588 -24.18 -1.33 -19.48
N LYS A 589 -23.31 -1.86 -20.33
CA LYS A 589 -23.62 -2.75 -21.44
C LYS A 589 -22.58 -3.84 -21.50
N LYS A 590 -22.98 -5.08 -21.76
CA LYS A 590 -22.06 -6.22 -21.91
C LYS A 590 -20.86 -5.89 -22.81
N GLY A 591 -19.65 -6.08 -22.29
CA GLY A 591 -18.40 -5.75 -22.97
C GLY A 591 -17.93 -4.29 -22.82
N THR A 592 -18.73 -3.40 -22.21
CA THR A 592 -18.33 -2.00 -21.93
C THR A 592 -18.15 -1.81 -20.43
N ARG A 593 -16.91 -1.83 -19.98
CA ARG A 593 -16.54 -1.65 -18.57
C ARG A 593 -16.15 -0.20 -18.32
N LEU A 594 -16.70 0.39 -17.27
CA LEU A 594 -16.42 1.77 -16.88
C LEU A 594 -15.97 1.80 -15.42
N THR A 595 -14.84 2.41 -15.17
CA THR A 595 -14.35 2.73 -13.82
C THR A 595 -13.74 4.11 -13.85
N GLY A 596 -14.13 4.96 -12.90
CA GLY A 596 -13.55 6.30 -12.86
C GLY A 596 -14.10 7.15 -11.73
N GLY A 597 -13.62 8.39 -11.69
CA GLY A 597 -14.05 9.32 -10.68
C GLY A 597 -13.54 10.74 -10.89
N MET A 598 -14.05 11.62 -10.05
CA MET A 598 -13.68 13.02 -9.98
C MET A 598 -13.49 13.41 -8.53
N THR A 599 -12.40 14.10 -8.24
CA THR A 599 -12.11 14.68 -6.92
C THR A 599 -11.85 16.17 -7.07
N TRP A 600 -12.62 16.98 -6.35
CA TRP A 600 -12.28 18.36 -6.07
C TRP A 600 -11.67 18.45 -4.67
N LEU A 601 -10.51 19.10 -4.53
CA LEU A 601 -9.74 19.16 -3.29
C LEU A 601 -9.35 20.61 -2.97
N ASP A 602 -9.77 21.13 -1.81
CA ASP A 602 -9.30 22.36 -1.19
C ASP A 602 -8.34 22.01 -0.04
N ALA A 603 -7.04 22.11 -0.30
CA ALA A 603 -5.97 21.77 0.65
C ALA A 603 -5.27 23.03 1.12
N LYS A 604 -5.40 23.38 2.41
CA LYS A 604 -4.89 24.63 2.98
C LYS A 604 -4.06 24.41 4.23
N TYR A 605 -3.07 25.27 4.38
CA TYR A 605 -2.43 25.48 5.67
C TYR A 605 -3.37 26.30 6.56
N GLN A 606 -3.67 25.80 7.75
CA GLN A 606 -4.51 26.50 8.73
C GLN A 606 -3.68 27.23 9.77
N LYS A 607 -2.54 26.62 10.14
CA LYS A 607 -1.59 27.18 11.09
C LYS A 607 -0.17 26.85 10.66
N THR A 608 0.64 27.86 10.44
CA THR A 608 2.04 27.76 10.04
C THR A 608 2.93 28.61 10.95
N GLN A 609 4.25 28.46 10.82
CA GLN A 609 5.21 29.26 11.56
C GLN A 609 4.95 30.76 11.32
N ASN A 610 4.71 31.51 12.39
CA ASN A 610 4.41 32.97 12.37
C ASN A 610 3.24 33.36 11.44
N GLY A 611 2.32 32.43 11.14
CA GLY A 611 1.18 32.68 10.26
C GLY A 611 1.52 32.92 8.78
N THR A 612 2.77 32.71 8.36
CA THR A 612 3.29 33.10 7.04
C THR A 612 2.50 32.55 5.86
N TYR A 613 1.95 31.34 6.01
CA TYR A 613 1.19 30.64 4.95
C TYR A 613 -0.24 30.32 5.38
N ASP A 614 -0.73 30.91 6.46
CA ASP A 614 -2.09 30.64 6.94
C ASP A 614 -3.14 30.99 5.87
N GLY A 615 -4.11 30.09 5.68
CA GLY A 615 -5.14 30.22 4.66
C GLY A 615 -4.69 29.99 3.22
N THR A 616 -3.38 29.85 2.95
CA THR A 616 -2.87 29.64 1.58
C THR A 616 -3.04 28.19 1.13
N GLU A 617 -3.21 28.01 -0.19
CA GLU A 617 -3.25 26.69 -0.80
C GLU A 617 -1.89 25.99 -0.73
N ARG A 618 -1.92 24.69 -0.54
CA ARG A 618 -0.74 23.82 -0.66
C ARG A 618 -0.38 23.66 -2.13
N LYS A 619 0.57 24.46 -2.62
CA LYS A 619 0.95 24.59 -4.05
C LYS A 619 1.21 23.27 -4.81
N ALA A 620 1.45 22.16 -4.14
CA ALA A 620 1.73 20.86 -4.77
C ALA A 620 0.47 20.04 -5.11
N ARG A 621 -0.75 20.61 -5.06
CA ARG A 621 -2.00 19.86 -5.20
C ARG A 621 -2.85 20.40 -6.35
N ARG A 622 -3.39 19.48 -7.17
CA ARG A 622 -4.38 19.84 -8.19
C ARG A 622 -5.74 19.96 -7.51
N THR A 623 -6.38 21.11 -7.65
CA THR A 623 -7.72 21.37 -7.11
C THR A 623 -8.80 20.45 -7.72
N LEU A 624 -8.68 20.10 -8.99
CA LEU A 624 -9.57 19.18 -9.69
C LEU A 624 -8.78 18.06 -10.35
N ARG A 625 -9.17 16.82 -10.09
CA ARG A 625 -8.63 15.64 -10.72
C ARG A 625 -9.75 14.75 -11.27
N ARG A 626 -9.53 14.17 -12.44
CA ARG A 626 -10.42 13.23 -13.11
C ARG A 626 -9.63 11.99 -13.48
N CYS A 627 -10.20 10.82 -13.27
CA CYS A 627 -9.64 9.54 -13.71
C CYS A 627 -10.73 8.74 -14.42
N TRP A 628 -10.34 8.10 -15.53
CA TRP A 628 -11.21 7.25 -16.34
C TRP A 628 -10.46 5.97 -16.70
N ALA A 629 -11.13 4.85 -16.68
CA ALA A 629 -10.64 3.56 -17.13
C ALA A 629 -11.76 2.75 -17.81
#